data_a5414779d82861a9378ad12ab5bd0b38
#
_entry.id   a5414779d82861a9378ad12ab5bd0b38
#
_cell.length_a   1.000
_cell.length_b   1.000
_cell.length_c   1.000
_cell.angle_alpha   90.00
_cell.angle_beta   90.00
_cell.angle_gamma   90.00
#
_symmetry.space_group_name_H-M   'P 1'
#
loop_
_entity.id
_entity.type
_entity.pdbx_description
1 polymer ?
#
loop_
_entity_poly.entity_id
_entity_poly.type
_entity_poly.pdbx_seq_one_letter_code
_entity_poly.pdbx_strand_id
1 'polypeptide(L)'
;MATKNTGEGDNDALATGSFGVGSKNLPVISDLWDKSQGTRFCNVNPATSGGPGMYGSGIRLSDRNIGSGSTPVAQQSFAALILSGKIIQFMSMADGNDSGWMQIYHTGNTTRASDGTLKAASPIVQLFSDGSCQLNDESEGCAVTRLGIGEYLIEGCTGLNADAAWGGIDG
;
A
#
# COMPACT_ATOMS: atom_id res chain seq x y z
N MET A 1 10.47 -46.44 -0.95
CA MET A 1 10.46 -44.97 -0.80
C MET A 1 9.10 -44.60 -0.30
N ALA A 2 8.96 -43.93 0.82
CA ALA A 2 7.68 -43.39 1.25
C ALA A 2 7.36 -42.20 0.36
N THR A 3 6.28 -42.27 -0.39
CA THR A 3 5.75 -41.13 -1.16
C THR A 3 5.12 -40.16 -0.18
N LYS A 4 5.67 -38.95 -0.06
CA LYS A 4 5.08 -37.88 0.70
C LYS A 4 3.86 -37.36 -0.07
N ASN A 5 2.72 -37.24 0.59
CA ASN A 5 1.53 -36.63 -0.02
C ASN A 5 1.82 -35.16 -0.33
N THR A 6 1.21 -34.64 -1.37
CA THR A 6 1.18 -33.19 -1.65
C THR A 6 -0.11 -32.63 -1.08
N GLY A 7 -0.01 -31.57 -0.28
CA GLY A 7 -1.15 -30.97 0.38
C GLY A 7 -0.73 -29.77 1.24
N GLU A 8 -1.63 -29.37 2.12
CA GLU A 8 -1.44 -28.26 3.06
C GLU A 8 -1.37 -28.73 4.52
N GLY A 9 -1.31 -30.04 4.74
CA GLY A 9 -1.18 -30.64 6.08
C GLY A 9 0.26 -30.57 6.62
N ASP A 10 0.43 -30.70 7.93
CA ASP A 10 1.70 -30.52 8.64
C ASP A 10 2.87 -31.39 8.12
N ASN A 11 2.57 -32.52 7.51
CA ASN A 11 3.56 -33.45 6.99
C ASN A 11 3.55 -33.58 5.46
N ASP A 12 2.77 -32.77 4.77
CA ASP A 12 2.66 -32.81 3.33
C ASP A 12 3.78 -32.01 2.65
N ALA A 13 4.10 -32.35 1.41
CA ALA A 13 4.88 -31.50 0.55
C ALA A 13 3.96 -30.41 -0.03
N LEU A 14 4.36 -29.16 0.03
CA LEU A 14 3.59 -28.08 -0.58
C LEU A 14 3.50 -28.27 -2.09
N ALA A 15 2.28 -28.23 -2.64
CA ALA A 15 2.08 -28.12 -4.06
C ALA A 15 2.46 -26.72 -4.54
N THR A 16 2.97 -26.61 -5.77
CA THR A 16 3.22 -25.30 -6.40
C THR A 16 1.95 -24.48 -6.43
N GLY A 17 1.99 -23.28 -5.89
CA GLY A 17 0.84 -22.38 -5.78
C GLY A 17 0.12 -22.42 -4.44
N SER A 18 0.36 -23.43 -3.59
CA SER A 18 -0.17 -23.45 -2.22
C SER A 18 0.29 -22.20 -1.46
N PHE A 19 -0.63 -21.52 -0.81
CA PHE A 19 -0.39 -20.25 -0.12
C PHE A 19 0.27 -19.17 -1.00
N GLY A 20 0.13 -19.27 -2.33
CA GLY A 20 0.77 -18.38 -3.31
C GLY A 20 2.24 -18.69 -3.59
N VAL A 21 2.85 -19.69 -2.94
CA VAL A 21 4.27 -20.03 -3.13
C VAL A 21 4.47 -20.70 -4.50
N GLY A 22 5.35 -20.15 -5.31
CA GLY A 22 5.67 -20.66 -6.66
C GLY A 22 4.58 -20.43 -7.70
N SER A 23 3.52 -19.70 -7.38
CA SER A 23 2.46 -19.35 -8.34
C SER A 23 2.94 -18.28 -9.32
N LYS A 24 2.61 -18.43 -10.61
CA LYS A 24 2.82 -17.36 -11.61
C LYS A 24 1.91 -16.16 -11.36
N ASN A 25 0.69 -16.41 -10.89
CA ASN A 25 -0.29 -15.40 -10.53
C ASN A 25 -0.70 -15.63 -9.10
N LEU A 26 -0.45 -14.65 -8.24
CA LEU A 26 -0.89 -14.73 -6.86
C LEU A 26 -2.43 -14.73 -6.79
N PRO A 27 -3.03 -15.53 -5.90
CA PRO A 27 -4.48 -15.50 -5.71
C PRO A 27 -4.93 -14.13 -5.20
N VAL A 28 -6.03 -13.62 -5.74
CA VAL A 28 -6.69 -12.42 -5.20
C VAL A 28 -7.49 -12.84 -3.97
N ILE A 29 -7.21 -12.22 -2.84
CA ILE A 29 -7.99 -12.39 -1.61
C ILE A 29 -9.21 -11.48 -1.68
N SER A 30 -10.40 -12.03 -1.49
CA SER A 30 -11.65 -11.26 -1.42
C SER A 30 -11.84 -10.59 -0.07
N ASP A 31 -11.29 -11.18 0.99
CA ASP A 31 -11.43 -10.71 2.37
C ASP A 31 -10.14 -11.00 3.16
N LEU A 32 -9.46 -9.96 3.60
CA LEU A 32 -8.28 -10.09 4.47
C LEU A 32 -8.63 -10.53 5.90
N TRP A 33 -9.89 -10.33 6.31
CA TRP A 33 -10.38 -10.74 7.62
C TRP A 33 -10.69 -12.25 7.70
N ASP A 34 -10.81 -12.90 6.53
CA ASP A 34 -11.10 -14.32 6.47
C ASP A 34 -9.95 -15.14 7.08
N LYS A 35 -10.20 -15.65 8.28
CA LYS A 35 -9.24 -16.46 9.04
C LYS A 35 -8.85 -17.76 8.36
N SER A 36 -9.69 -18.29 7.47
CA SER A 36 -9.38 -19.50 6.71
C SER A 36 -8.24 -19.30 5.72
N GLN A 37 -7.89 -18.03 5.40
CA GLN A 37 -6.85 -17.70 4.45
C GLN A 37 -5.44 -18.04 4.93
N GLY A 38 -5.19 -18.12 6.23
CA GLY A 38 -3.88 -18.44 6.78
C GLY A 38 -2.79 -17.45 6.37
N THR A 39 -1.54 -17.82 6.62
CA THR A 39 -0.35 -17.09 6.13
C THR A 39 -0.15 -17.41 4.66
N ARG A 40 -0.09 -16.38 3.80
CA ARG A 40 0.07 -16.55 2.34
C ARG A 40 0.59 -15.32 1.62
N PHE A 41 1.15 -15.54 0.43
CA PHE A 41 1.31 -14.49 -0.58
C PHE A 41 -0.02 -14.30 -1.33
N CYS A 42 -0.38 -13.06 -1.62
CA CYS A 42 -1.67 -12.74 -2.22
C CYS A 42 -1.65 -11.46 -3.03
N ASN A 43 -2.66 -11.33 -3.89
CA ASN A 43 -3.05 -10.05 -4.48
C ASN A 43 -4.28 -9.51 -3.76
N VAL A 44 -4.38 -8.19 -3.73
CA VAL A 44 -5.57 -7.44 -3.32
C VAL A 44 -6.04 -6.54 -4.45
N ASN A 45 -7.29 -6.15 -4.40
CA ASN A 45 -7.88 -5.16 -5.31
C ASN A 45 -8.75 -4.18 -4.50
N PRO A 46 -9.27 -3.09 -5.10
CA PRO A 46 -10.08 -2.12 -4.37
C PRO A 46 -11.33 -2.69 -3.69
N ALA A 47 -11.82 -3.84 -4.14
CA ALA A 47 -13.00 -4.52 -3.56
C ALA A 47 -12.62 -5.53 -2.46
N THR A 48 -11.34 -5.74 -2.17
CA THR A 48 -10.91 -6.64 -1.09
C THR A 48 -11.38 -6.09 0.26
N SER A 49 -12.22 -6.84 0.96
CA SER A 49 -12.68 -6.49 2.31
C SER A 49 -11.48 -6.39 3.26
N GLY A 50 -11.42 -5.31 4.05
CA GLY A 50 -10.26 -5.04 4.91
C GLY A 50 -8.97 -4.68 4.16
N GLY A 51 -9.02 -4.55 2.85
CA GLY A 51 -7.87 -4.18 2.03
C GLY A 51 -7.58 -2.67 2.03
N PRO A 52 -6.43 -2.26 1.47
CA PRO A 52 -6.01 -0.85 1.45
C PRO A 52 -6.75 0.00 0.40
N GLY A 53 -7.78 -0.53 -0.27
CA GLY A 53 -8.54 0.18 -1.30
C GLY A 53 -7.84 0.30 -2.66
N MET A 54 -6.74 -0.41 -2.87
CA MET A 54 -5.95 -0.36 -4.11
C MET A 54 -5.62 -1.76 -4.63
N TYR A 55 -5.15 -1.82 -5.88
CA TYR A 55 -4.52 -3.04 -6.40
C TYR A 55 -3.12 -3.19 -5.81
N GLY A 56 -2.75 -4.40 -5.41
CA GLY A 56 -1.42 -4.65 -4.89
C GLY A 56 -1.14 -6.13 -4.69
N SER A 57 0.12 -6.42 -4.46
CA SER A 57 0.60 -7.76 -4.11
C SER A 57 1.30 -7.72 -2.77
N GLY A 58 1.21 -8.77 -2.02
CA GLY A 58 1.84 -8.78 -0.72
C GLY A 58 1.77 -10.09 0.02
N ILE A 59 1.89 -9.99 1.32
CA ILE A 59 1.86 -11.11 2.24
C ILE A 59 0.83 -10.83 3.35
N ARG A 60 0.03 -11.84 3.64
CA ARG A 60 -0.79 -11.90 4.84
C ARG A 60 -0.15 -12.87 5.80
N LEU A 61 0.13 -12.41 7.01
CA LEU A 61 0.66 -13.20 8.11
C LEU A 61 -0.45 -13.44 9.11
N SER A 62 -0.63 -14.68 9.48
CA SER A 62 -1.65 -15.08 10.44
C SER A 62 -0.98 -15.48 11.74
N ASP A 63 -1.42 -14.89 12.83
CA ASP A 63 -1.07 -15.30 14.17
C ASP A 63 -2.16 -16.26 14.69
N ARG A 64 -1.83 -17.01 15.67
CA ARG A 64 -2.62 -17.91 16.52
C ARG A 64 -4.04 -18.33 16.12
N ASN A 65 -4.32 -19.64 16.16
CA ASN A 65 -5.65 -20.29 16.20
C ASN A 65 -6.56 -20.13 14.99
N ILE A 66 -6.02 -20.28 13.82
CA ILE A 66 -6.82 -20.30 12.59
C ILE A 66 -7.57 -21.64 12.40
N GLY A 67 -7.23 -22.64 13.18
CA GLY A 67 -7.73 -24.01 12.99
C GLY A 67 -9.13 -24.31 13.54
N SER A 68 -9.72 -23.47 14.38
CA SER A 68 -11.06 -23.77 14.91
C SER A 68 -12.03 -22.63 14.57
N GLY A 69 -13.05 -22.97 13.81
CA GLY A 69 -14.07 -22.06 13.29
C GLY A 69 -14.85 -21.22 14.31
N SER A 70 -14.45 -21.21 15.57
CA SER A 70 -15.16 -20.56 16.67
C SER A 70 -14.33 -19.48 17.40
N THR A 71 -13.13 -19.09 16.92
CA THR A 71 -12.39 -18.00 17.56
C THR A 71 -13.12 -16.68 17.32
N PRO A 72 -13.61 -16.00 18.37
CA PRO A 72 -14.25 -14.69 18.22
C PRO A 72 -13.35 -13.69 17.50
N VAL A 73 -13.92 -12.75 16.76
CA VAL A 73 -13.18 -11.68 16.07
C VAL A 73 -12.27 -10.93 17.04
N ALA A 74 -12.72 -10.72 18.29
CA ALA A 74 -11.97 -10.09 19.37
C ALA A 74 -10.67 -10.81 19.80
N GLN A 75 -10.42 -12.02 19.29
CA GLN A 75 -9.19 -12.80 19.57
C GLN A 75 -8.39 -13.11 18.31
N GLN A 76 -8.72 -12.47 17.20
CA GLN A 76 -7.98 -12.64 15.95
C GLN A 76 -6.79 -11.70 15.93
N SER A 77 -5.67 -12.24 15.49
CA SER A 77 -4.46 -11.44 15.22
C SER A 77 -3.94 -11.81 13.84
N PHE A 78 -3.62 -10.83 13.06
CA PHE A 78 -2.93 -11.00 11.77
C PHE A 78 -2.21 -9.71 11.38
N ALA A 79 -1.34 -9.80 10.39
CA ALA A 79 -0.72 -8.65 9.78
C ALA A 79 -0.76 -8.81 8.25
N ALA A 80 -0.81 -7.70 7.55
CA ALA A 80 -0.69 -7.68 6.10
C ALA A 80 0.28 -6.60 5.66
N LEU A 81 1.10 -6.92 4.66
CA LEU A 81 2.00 -6.00 3.98
C LEU A 81 1.64 -6.03 2.50
N ILE A 82 1.25 -4.90 1.95
CA ILE A 82 0.82 -4.78 0.54
C ILE A 82 1.70 -3.75 -0.17
N LEU A 83 2.15 -4.13 -1.36
CA LEU A 83 2.97 -3.31 -2.24
C LEU A 83 2.17 -2.99 -3.51
N SER A 84 2.12 -1.72 -3.88
CA SER A 84 1.48 -1.24 -5.10
C SER A 84 2.33 -0.12 -5.70
N GLY A 85 3.06 -0.40 -6.76
CA GLY A 85 4.02 0.56 -7.33
C GLY A 85 5.04 1.02 -6.29
N LYS A 86 5.04 2.32 -5.99
CA LYS A 86 5.91 2.92 -4.96
C LYS A 86 5.26 2.97 -3.55
N ILE A 87 4.02 2.51 -3.43
CA ILE A 87 3.29 2.53 -2.15
C ILE A 87 3.53 1.21 -1.43
N ILE A 88 4.00 1.28 -0.20
CA ILE A 88 4.13 0.14 0.70
C ILE A 88 3.27 0.43 1.92
N GLN A 89 2.28 -0.39 2.14
CA GLN A 89 1.38 -0.25 3.29
C GLN A 89 1.38 -1.53 4.11
N PHE A 90 1.22 -1.36 5.40
CA PHE A 90 1.03 -2.46 6.33
C PHE A 90 -0.13 -2.18 7.28
N MET A 91 -0.70 -3.24 7.77
CA MET A 91 -1.72 -3.24 8.81
C MET A 91 -1.47 -4.41 9.74
N SER A 92 -1.77 -4.22 11.00
CA SER A 92 -1.82 -5.30 11.98
C SER A 92 -3.14 -5.28 12.73
N MET A 93 -3.60 -6.45 13.11
CA MET A 93 -4.72 -6.63 14.01
C MET A 93 -4.25 -7.43 15.22
N ALA A 94 -4.59 -6.99 16.40
CA ALA A 94 -4.39 -7.71 17.64
C ALA A 94 -5.68 -7.69 18.47
N ASP A 95 -6.11 -8.88 18.85
CA ASP A 95 -7.32 -9.07 19.68
C ASP A 95 -8.55 -8.31 19.15
N GLY A 96 -8.75 -8.35 17.82
CA GLY A 96 -9.88 -7.73 17.15
C GLY A 96 -9.75 -6.22 16.91
N ASN A 97 -8.66 -5.59 17.36
CA ASN A 97 -8.39 -4.17 17.12
C ASN A 97 -7.39 -4.04 15.97
N ASP A 98 -7.78 -3.37 14.89
CA ASP A 98 -6.89 -3.10 13.78
C ASP A 98 -6.17 -1.75 13.96
N SER A 99 -4.95 -1.67 13.41
CA SER A 99 -4.15 -0.44 13.42
C SER A 99 -4.57 0.57 12.35
N GLY A 100 -5.52 0.20 11.47
CA GLY A 100 -5.68 0.84 10.18
C GLY A 100 -4.50 0.57 9.24
N TRP A 101 -4.64 0.98 8.00
CA TRP A 101 -3.56 0.89 7.01
C TRP A 101 -2.57 2.04 7.23
N MET A 102 -1.30 1.71 7.41
CA MET A 102 -0.19 2.64 7.61
C MET A 102 0.76 2.55 6.43
N GLN A 103 1.19 3.69 5.91
CA GLN A 103 2.14 3.77 4.81
C GLN A 103 3.58 3.76 5.35
N ILE A 104 4.44 2.98 4.70
CA ILE A 104 5.87 3.00 4.97
C ILE A 104 6.51 4.14 4.18
N TYR A 105 7.20 5.03 4.86
CA TYR A 105 7.99 6.07 4.24
C TYR A 105 9.33 5.53 3.75
N HIS A 106 9.70 5.91 2.53
CA HIS A 106 10.95 5.51 1.89
C HIS A 106 11.48 6.64 0.99
N THR A 107 12.66 6.48 0.44
CA THR A 107 13.32 7.52 -0.37
C THR A 107 12.54 7.96 -1.62
N GLY A 108 11.55 7.21 -2.06
CA GLY A 108 10.68 7.55 -3.19
C GLY A 108 9.45 8.39 -2.81
N ASN A 109 9.09 8.45 -1.52
CA ASN A 109 7.92 9.20 -1.03
C ASN A 109 8.24 10.15 0.12
N THR A 110 9.53 10.36 0.43
CA THR A 110 9.98 11.31 1.44
C THR A 110 11.17 12.11 0.95
N THR A 111 11.33 13.32 1.47
CA THR A 111 12.54 14.11 1.35
C THR A 111 13.20 14.26 2.72
N ARG A 112 14.53 14.26 2.74
CA ARG A 112 15.30 14.56 3.94
C ARG A 112 15.66 16.04 3.94
N ALA A 113 15.16 16.77 4.92
CA ALA A 113 15.54 18.16 5.13
C ALA A 113 17.01 18.28 5.59
N SER A 114 17.60 19.47 5.48
CA SER A 114 19.00 19.73 5.87
C SER A 114 19.27 19.49 7.35
N ASP A 115 18.25 19.58 8.19
CA ASP A 115 18.29 19.28 9.63
C ASP A 115 18.18 17.78 9.94
N GLY A 116 18.04 16.94 8.91
CA GLY A 116 17.90 15.50 9.04
C GLY A 116 16.46 14.98 9.23
N THR A 117 15.48 15.86 9.37
CA THR A 117 14.06 15.46 9.44
C THR A 117 13.59 14.84 8.13
N LEU A 118 12.77 13.79 8.25
CA LEU A 118 12.04 13.21 7.12
C LEU A 118 10.72 13.96 6.96
N LYS A 119 10.46 14.48 5.77
CA LYS A 119 9.18 15.10 5.40
C LYS A 119 8.56 14.30 4.27
N ALA A 120 7.24 14.25 4.22
CA ALA A 120 6.55 13.78 3.02
C ALA A 120 7.05 14.60 1.83
N ALA A 121 7.18 13.99 0.66
CA ALA A 121 7.56 14.73 -0.53
C ALA A 121 6.50 15.80 -0.80
N SER A 122 6.94 17.04 -1.06
CA SER A 122 6.02 18.10 -1.45
C SER A 122 5.62 17.93 -2.92
N PRO A 123 4.41 18.34 -3.33
CA PRO A 123 4.04 18.43 -4.73
C PRO A 123 5.03 19.35 -5.47
N ILE A 124 5.59 18.85 -6.55
CA ILE A 124 6.50 19.62 -7.42
C ILE A 124 5.94 19.58 -8.84
N VAL A 125 5.71 20.76 -9.40
CA VAL A 125 5.37 20.96 -10.81
C VAL A 125 6.50 21.76 -11.44
N GLN A 126 7.37 21.08 -12.19
CA GLN A 126 8.47 21.74 -12.90
C GLN A 126 7.97 22.16 -14.30
N LEU A 127 8.00 23.46 -14.60
CA LEU A 127 7.54 24.03 -15.85
C LEU A 127 8.72 24.29 -16.80
N PHE A 128 8.50 24.01 -18.06
CA PHE A 128 9.45 24.31 -19.13
C PHE A 128 8.90 25.39 -20.07
N SER A 129 9.80 26.11 -20.72
CA SER A 129 9.45 27.26 -21.59
C SER A 129 8.59 26.87 -22.81
N ASP A 130 8.62 25.61 -23.23
CA ASP A 130 7.82 25.06 -24.30
C ASP A 130 6.38 24.72 -23.88
N GLY A 131 6.07 24.84 -22.57
CA GLY A 131 4.76 24.49 -22.00
C GLY A 131 4.68 23.05 -21.48
N SER A 132 5.71 22.27 -21.63
CA SER A 132 5.79 20.96 -21.00
C SER A 132 6.00 21.07 -19.49
N CYS A 133 5.63 20.02 -18.75
CA CYS A 133 5.86 19.95 -17.31
C CYS A 133 6.37 18.57 -16.90
N GLN A 134 7.11 18.53 -15.79
CA GLN A 134 7.40 17.31 -15.06
C GLN A 134 6.76 17.37 -13.67
N LEU A 135 6.12 16.28 -13.31
CA LEU A 135 5.43 16.11 -12.05
C LEU A 135 6.18 15.08 -11.20
N ASN A 136 6.13 15.23 -9.88
CA ASN A 136 6.47 14.14 -8.98
C ASN A 136 5.19 13.39 -8.55
N ASP A 137 5.35 12.30 -7.80
CA ASP A 137 4.22 11.46 -7.38
C ASP A 137 3.18 12.23 -6.54
N GLU A 138 3.62 13.25 -5.78
CA GLU A 138 2.74 14.08 -4.94
C GLU A 138 1.94 15.14 -5.74
N SER A 139 2.37 15.41 -6.97
CA SER A 139 1.68 16.31 -7.91
C SER A 139 0.92 15.54 -9.00
N GLU A 140 0.71 14.24 -8.83
CA GLU A 140 -0.11 13.45 -9.75
C GLU A 140 -1.52 14.03 -9.86
N GLY A 141 -2.01 14.20 -11.07
CA GLY A 141 -3.29 14.85 -11.35
C GLY A 141 -3.20 16.35 -11.62
N CYS A 142 -2.06 17.00 -11.39
CA CYS A 142 -1.86 18.38 -11.84
C CYS A 142 -1.74 18.43 -13.37
N ALA A 143 -2.42 19.38 -13.97
CA ALA A 143 -2.35 19.70 -15.40
C ALA A 143 -1.79 21.10 -15.61
N VAL A 144 -0.94 21.27 -16.63
CA VAL A 144 -0.38 22.56 -16.99
C VAL A 144 -0.80 22.93 -18.40
N THR A 145 -1.36 24.13 -18.56
CA THR A 145 -1.70 24.71 -19.87
C THR A 145 -0.96 26.01 -20.03
N ARG A 146 -0.19 26.16 -21.12
CA ARG A 146 0.48 27.41 -21.46
C ARG A 146 -0.54 28.35 -22.12
N LEU A 147 -0.80 29.50 -21.53
CA LEU A 147 -1.71 30.53 -22.05
C LEU A 147 -0.99 31.56 -22.90
N GLY A 148 0.27 31.87 -22.58
CA GLY A 148 1.06 32.86 -23.29
C GLY A 148 2.56 32.79 -22.94
N ILE A 149 3.32 33.82 -23.31
CA ILE A 149 4.75 33.92 -22.96
C ILE A 149 4.86 34.20 -21.46
N GLY A 150 5.36 33.24 -20.70
CA GLY A 150 5.50 33.35 -19.24
C GLY A 150 4.19 33.20 -18.46
N GLU A 151 3.10 32.78 -19.12
CA GLU A 151 1.79 32.61 -18.50
C GLU A 151 1.33 31.17 -18.62
N TYR A 152 1.06 30.54 -17.47
CA TYR A 152 0.68 29.13 -17.37
C TYR A 152 -0.51 28.99 -16.41
N LEU A 153 -1.46 28.15 -16.78
CA LEU A 153 -2.54 27.72 -15.91
C LEU A 153 -2.18 26.34 -15.34
N ILE A 154 -2.22 26.21 -14.01
CA ILE A 154 -1.99 24.94 -13.32
C ILE A 154 -3.30 24.57 -12.63
N GLU A 155 -3.82 23.38 -12.95
CA GLU A 155 -5.09 22.87 -12.43
C GLU A 155 -4.91 21.50 -11.81
N GLY A 156 -5.86 21.08 -10.96
CA GLY A 156 -5.87 19.75 -10.35
C GLY A 156 -4.89 19.56 -9.19
N CYS A 157 -4.16 20.60 -8.80
CA CYS A 157 -3.27 20.55 -7.65
C CYS A 157 -4.08 20.68 -6.35
N THR A 158 -3.67 19.94 -5.31
CA THR A 158 -4.11 20.19 -3.94
C THR A 158 -3.58 21.59 -3.57
N GLY A 159 -4.45 22.58 -3.43
CA GLY A 159 -4.11 24.00 -3.29
C GLY A 159 -2.97 24.34 -2.30
N LEU A 160 -2.70 25.61 -2.13
CA LEU A 160 -1.67 26.09 -1.22
C LEU A 160 -1.92 25.60 0.21
N ASN A 161 -0.88 25.10 0.87
CA ASN A 161 -0.95 24.67 2.25
C ASN A 161 -1.30 25.86 3.15
N ALA A 162 -2.37 25.74 3.94
CA ALA A 162 -2.77 26.74 4.93
C ALA A 162 -1.92 26.74 6.20
N ASP A 163 -0.85 25.91 6.26
CA ASP A 163 0.05 25.82 7.40
C ASP A 163 0.98 27.05 7.43
N ALA A 164 0.83 27.88 8.48
CA ALA A 164 1.65 29.07 8.70
C ALA A 164 3.17 28.77 8.76
N ALA A 165 3.58 27.55 9.10
CA ALA A 165 4.98 27.11 9.08
C ALA A 165 5.60 27.04 7.68
N TRP A 166 4.78 27.07 6.63
CA TRP A 166 5.17 27.02 5.22
C TRP A 166 4.88 28.33 4.47
N GLY A 167 4.78 29.46 5.19
CA GLY A 167 4.59 30.78 4.59
C GLY A 167 3.13 31.22 4.44
N GLY A 168 2.15 30.36 4.77
CA GLY A 168 0.73 30.73 4.73
C GLY A 168 0.23 31.18 3.37
N ILE A 169 -0.97 31.76 3.35
CA ILE A 169 -1.61 32.30 2.15
C ILE A 169 -0.93 33.59 1.64
N ASP A 170 -0.16 34.23 2.49
CA ASP A 170 0.47 35.55 2.22
C ASP A 170 1.97 35.47 1.86
N GLY A 171 2.50 34.26 1.61
CA GLY A 171 3.87 34.01 1.10
C GLY A 171 4.96 34.14 2.12
#